data_429689c59167ceb9964820f19a722512
#
_entry.id   429689c59167ceb9964820f19a722512
#
_cell.length_a   1.000
_cell.length_b   1.000
_cell.length_c   1.000
_cell.angle_alpha   90.00
_cell.angle_beta   90.00
_cell.angle_gamma   90.00
#
_symmetry.space_group_name_H-M   'P 1'
#
loop_
_entity.id
_entity.type
_entity.pdbx_description
1 polymer ?
#
loop_
_entity_poly.entity_id
_entity_poly.type
_entity_poly.pdbx_seq_one_letter_code
_entity_poly.pdbx_strand_id
1 'polypeptide(L)'
;MNTITKMVQSLDEMKATLTDQFDMDTAEAMCRSMLENSFGQVVSAFQKFAQCKFKEISGIEKRVNDFQMVDKGSQYFRNETGSGYEAFLSSDELIRMKLYFQRRHIIEHNTGIVDQKYIDNSGDNDYSVGQRIVVKTCEALDLITIIKKLSSGICTLI
;
A
#
# COMPACT_ATOMS: atom_id res chain seq x y z
N MET A 1 -4.47 7.54 -9.27
CA MET A 1 -5.20 7.26 -8.00
C MET A 1 -6.73 7.25 -8.17
N ASN A 2 -7.37 8.20 -8.84
CA ASN A 2 -8.84 8.20 -8.99
C ASN A 2 -9.40 6.96 -9.72
N THR A 3 -8.70 6.45 -10.74
CA THR A 3 -9.10 5.24 -11.47
C THR A 3 -9.06 4.00 -10.58
N ILE A 4 -7.99 3.83 -9.80
CA ILE A 4 -7.86 2.71 -8.85
C ILE A 4 -8.96 2.78 -7.79
N THR A 5 -9.24 3.97 -7.25
CA THR A 5 -10.31 4.16 -6.27
C THR A 5 -11.67 3.71 -6.82
N LYS A 6 -12.01 4.16 -8.04
CA LYS A 6 -13.27 3.76 -8.70
C LYS A 6 -13.34 2.26 -8.96
N MET A 7 -12.24 1.66 -9.42
CA MET A 7 -12.17 0.23 -9.65
C MET A 7 -12.39 -0.57 -8.35
N VAL A 8 -11.72 -0.18 -7.26
CA VAL A 8 -11.91 -0.84 -5.96
C VAL A 8 -13.34 -0.69 -5.44
N GLN A 9 -13.95 0.48 -5.64
CA GLN A 9 -15.35 0.72 -5.22
C GLN A 9 -16.38 -0.06 -6.05
N SER A 10 -16.07 -0.41 -7.31
CA SER A 10 -16.98 -1.15 -8.19
C SER A 10 -16.76 -2.67 -8.15
N LEU A 11 -15.87 -3.19 -7.30
CA LEU A 11 -15.56 -4.63 -7.26
C LEU A 11 -16.77 -5.51 -6.95
N ASP A 12 -17.68 -5.06 -6.06
CA ASP A 12 -18.87 -5.83 -5.71
C ASP A 12 -19.85 -5.92 -6.89
N GLU A 13 -20.03 -4.84 -7.66
CA GLU A 13 -20.84 -4.82 -8.89
C GLU A 13 -20.19 -5.68 -9.98
N MET A 14 -18.86 -5.62 -10.11
CA MET A 14 -18.10 -6.45 -11.04
C MET A 14 -18.22 -7.93 -10.68
N LYS A 15 -18.15 -8.28 -9.38
CA LYS A 15 -18.34 -9.67 -8.92
C LYS A 15 -19.71 -10.20 -9.33
N ALA A 16 -20.78 -9.44 -9.13
CA ALA A 16 -22.13 -9.82 -9.56
C ALA A 16 -22.19 -10.08 -11.07
N THR A 17 -21.60 -9.21 -11.90
CA THR A 17 -21.55 -9.40 -13.35
C THR A 17 -20.73 -10.62 -13.77
N LEU A 18 -19.61 -10.87 -13.08
CA LEU A 18 -18.76 -12.04 -13.38
C LEU A 18 -19.42 -13.36 -13.00
N THR A 19 -20.24 -13.41 -11.93
CA THR A 19 -20.98 -14.61 -11.54
C THR A 19 -22.07 -15.00 -12.53
N ASP A 20 -22.54 -14.10 -13.39
CA ASP A 20 -23.43 -14.42 -14.50
C ASP A 20 -22.73 -15.15 -15.66
N GLN A 21 -21.41 -15.02 -15.78
CA GLN A 21 -20.62 -15.57 -16.89
C GLN A 21 -19.69 -16.72 -16.46
N PHE A 22 -19.30 -16.77 -15.21
CA PHE A 22 -18.36 -17.74 -14.63
C PHE A 22 -18.98 -18.36 -13.38
N ASP A 23 -18.41 -19.47 -12.89
CA ASP A 23 -18.75 -20.00 -11.57
C ASP A 23 -18.30 -19.01 -10.47
N MET A 24 -18.91 -19.15 -9.27
CA MET A 24 -18.67 -18.23 -8.15
C MET A 24 -17.21 -18.20 -7.72
N ASP A 25 -16.52 -19.36 -7.71
CA ASP A 25 -15.13 -19.44 -7.25
C ASP A 25 -14.19 -18.71 -8.22
N THR A 26 -14.43 -18.85 -9.52
CA THR A 26 -13.69 -18.13 -10.57
C THR A 26 -13.92 -16.60 -10.47
N ALA A 27 -15.16 -16.16 -10.33
CA ALA A 27 -15.49 -14.73 -10.19
C ALA A 27 -14.83 -14.15 -8.93
N GLU A 28 -14.84 -14.87 -7.83
CA GLU A 28 -14.21 -14.46 -6.58
C GLU A 28 -12.68 -14.37 -6.70
N ALA A 29 -12.04 -15.35 -7.35
CA ALA A 29 -10.60 -15.35 -7.61
C ALA A 29 -10.19 -14.16 -8.50
N MET A 30 -10.98 -13.82 -9.51
CA MET A 30 -10.74 -12.66 -10.38
C MET A 30 -10.82 -11.35 -9.60
N CYS A 31 -11.86 -11.14 -8.81
CA CYS A 31 -12.01 -9.94 -7.97
C CYS A 31 -10.88 -9.80 -6.95
N ARG A 32 -10.48 -10.91 -6.32
CA ARG A 32 -9.33 -10.94 -5.40
C ARG A 32 -8.05 -10.50 -6.10
N SER A 33 -7.77 -11.06 -7.27
CA SER A 33 -6.58 -10.71 -8.06
C SER A 33 -6.58 -9.23 -8.44
N MET A 34 -7.72 -8.69 -8.84
CA MET A 34 -7.86 -7.26 -9.15
C MET A 34 -7.58 -6.38 -7.93
N LEU A 35 -8.07 -6.77 -6.76
CA LEU A 35 -7.88 -6.05 -5.51
C LEU A 35 -6.41 -6.09 -5.06
N GLU A 36 -5.78 -7.27 -5.06
CA GLU A 36 -4.36 -7.45 -4.73
C GLU A 36 -3.45 -6.64 -5.69
N ASN A 37 -3.74 -6.65 -6.99
CA ASN A 37 -3.02 -5.86 -7.97
C ASN A 37 -3.17 -4.35 -7.73
N SER A 38 -4.38 -3.89 -7.42
CA SER A 38 -4.66 -2.49 -7.11
C SER A 38 -3.89 -2.03 -5.87
N PHE A 39 -3.86 -2.87 -4.86
CA PHE A 39 -3.11 -2.64 -3.63
C PHE A 39 -1.61 -2.47 -3.92
N GLY A 40 -1.03 -3.37 -4.73
CA GLY A 40 0.35 -3.28 -5.19
C GLY A 40 0.66 -2.02 -6.00
N GLN A 41 -0.26 -1.64 -6.90
CA GLN A 41 -0.12 -0.44 -7.73
C GLN A 41 -0.11 0.85 -6.90
N VAL A 42 -0.93 0.95 -5.85
CA VAL A 42 -0.95 2.12 -4.96
C VAL A 42 0.40 2.31 -4.27
N VAL A 43 0.97 1.23 -3.71
CA VAL A 43 2.29 1.28 -3.06
C VAL A 43 3.38 1.67 -4.06
N SER A 44 3.41 1.02 -5.24
CA SER A 44 4.42 1.30 -6.27
C SER A 44 4.34 2.73 -6.80
N ALA A 45 3.14 3.26 -6.98
CA ALA A 45 2.94 4.65 -7.38
C ALA A 45 3.45 5.63 -6.32
N PHE A 46 3.17 5.35 -5.03
CA PHE A 46 3.70 6.17 -3.93
C PHE A 46 5.23 6.13 -3.86
N GLN A 47 5.85 4.96 -3.95
CA GLN A 47 7.31 4.82 -3.92
C GLN A 47 7.98 5.69 -5.00
N LYS A 48 7.45 5.63 -6.22
CA LYS A 48 7.97 6.42 -7.34
C LYS A 48 7.74 7.91 -7.15
N PHE A 49 6.56 8.31 -6.67
CA PHE A 49 6.25 9.69 -6.32
C PHE A 49 7.22 10.22 -5.26
N ALA A 50 7.40 9.48 -4.14
CA ALA A 50 8.26 9.88 -3.04
C ALA A 50 9.74 10.00 -3.49
N GLN A 51 10.22 9.07 -4.33
CA GLN A 51 11.55 9.16 -4.93
C GLN A 51 11.71 10.44 -5.74
N CYS A 52 10.79 10.73 -6.66
CA CYS A 52 10.84 11.92 -7.50
C CYS A 52 10.81 13.20 -6.66
N LYS A 53 9.91 13.27 -5.67
CA LYS A 53 9.80 14.45 -4.80
C LYS A 53 11.03 14.62 -3.91
N PHE A 54 11.57 13.54 -3.37
CA PHE A 54 12.82 13.61 -2.61
C PHE A 54 13.98 14.13 -3.46
N LYS A 55 14.12 13.65 -4.71
CA LYS A 55 15.13 14.13 -5.65
C LYS A 55 14.96 15.62 -5.99
N GLU A 56 13.71 16.07 -6.16
CA GLU A 56 13.37 17.48 -6.43
C GLU A 56 13.79 18.39 -5.27
N ILE A 57 13.58 17.96 -4.02
CA ILE A 57 13.90 18.73 -2.81
C ILE A 57 15.41 18.73 -2.50
N SER A 58 16.04 17.55 -2.52
CA SER A 58 17.41 17.35 -2.03
C SER A 58 18.48 17.41 -3.13
N GLY A 59 18.10 17.29 -4.40
CA GLY A 59 19.04 17.06 -5.52
C GLY A 59 19.65 15.64 -5.53
N ILE A 60 19.33 14.79 -4.55
CA ILE A 60 19.94 13.45 -4.37
C ILE A 60 18.99 12.37 -4.84
N GLU A 61 19.49 11.46 -5.68
CA GLU A 61 18.72 10.29 -6.11
C GLU A 61 18.86 9.13 -5.10
N LYS A 62 17.73 8.63 -4.60
CA LYS A 62 17.64 7.44 -3.77
C LYS A 62 16.99 6.31 -4.58
N ARG A 63 17.18 5.06 -4.14
CA ARG A 63 16.53 3.91 -4.80
C ARG A 63 15.02 3.93 -4.48
N VAL A 64 14.19 3.59 -5.46
CA VAL A 64 12.72 3.49 -5.30
C VAL A 64 12.34 2.61 -4.12
N ASN A 65 13.02 1.46 -3.97
CA ASN A 65 12.75 0.50 -2.90
C ASN A 65 13.06 1.03 -1.49
N ASP A 66 13.84 2.10 -1.36
CA ASP A 66 14.08 2.72 -0.05
C ASP A 66 12.80 3.36 0.51
N PHE A 67 11.88 3.77 -0.36
CA PHE A 67 10.58 4.34 0.02
C PHE A 67 9.50 3.28 0.32
N GLN A 68 9.78 2.00 0.08
CA GLN A 68 8.98 0.89 0.57
C GLN A 68 9.12 0.71 2.09
N MET A 69 10.28 1.05 2.62
CA MET A 69 10.52 1.08 4.07
C MET A 69 10.04 2.42 4.61
N VAL A 70 8.82 2.45 5.16
CA VAL A 70 8.12 3.69 5.58
C VAL A 70 8.99 4.56 6.47
N ASP A 71 9.65 3.98 7.47
CA ASP A 71 10.52 4.71 8.40
C ASP A 71 11.74 5.32 7.71
N LYS A 72 12.35 4.58 6.78
CA LYS A 72 13.51 5.04 6.01
C LYS A 72 13.12 6.20 5.08
N GLY A 73 11.99 6.06 4.38
CA GLY A 73 11.46 7.13 3.54
C GLY A 73 11.15 8.38 4.36
N SER A 74 10.48 8.22 5.51
CA SER A 74 10.21 9.33 6.44
C SER A 74 11.48 10.02 6.91
N GLN A 75 12.52 9.23 7.27
CA GLN A 75 13.79 9.77 7.74
C GLN A 75 14.52 10.58 6.65
N TYR A 76 14.43 10.17 5.38
CA TYR A 76 15.02 10.95 4.28
C TYR A 76 14.42 12.36 4.21
N PHE A 77 13.09 12.47 4.20
CA PHE A 77 12.42 13.78 4.19
C PHE A 77 12.72 14.59 5.45
N ARG A 78 12.71 13.97 6.63
CA ARG A 78 13.03 14.66 7.89
C ARG A 78 14.43 15.24 7.89
N ASN A 79 15.43 14.54 7.37
CA ASN A 79 16.81 15.01 7.33
C ASN A 79 16.98 16.24 6.41
N GLU A 80 16.22 16.30 5.32
CA GLU A 80 16.34 17.39 4.34
C GLU A 80 15.46 18.60 4.68
N THR A 81 14.26 18.36 5.23
CA THR A 81 13.24 19.41 5.39
C THR A 81 12.86 19.70 6.84
N GLY A 82 13.36 18.89 7.78
CA GLY A 82 12.91 18.91 9.17
C GLY A 82 11.58 18.18 9.43
N SER A 83 10.87 17.71 8.39
CA SER A 83 9.54 17.10 8.47
C SER A 83 9.53 15.71 7.84
N GLY A 84 9.23 14.68 8.64
CA GLY A 84 9.00 13.33 8.16
C GLY A 84 7.50 13.06 7.89
N TYR A 85 7.15 11.80 7.62
CA TYR A 85 5.76 11.41 7.35
C TYR A 85 4.81 11.67 8.52
N GLU A 86 5.32 11.66 9.75
CA GLU A 86 4.59 11.98 10.98
C GLU A 86 4.12 13.44 11.06
N ALA A 87 4.65 14.32 10.24
CA ALA A 87 4.14 15.68 10.12
C ALA A 87 2.78 15.74 9.39
N PHE A 88 2.45 14.72 8.63
CA PHE A 88 1.26 14.67 7.76
C PHE A 88 0.28 13.56 8.13
N LEU A 89 0.74 12.51 8.80
CA LEU A 89 -0.06 11.35 9.19
C LEU A 89 -0.11 11.21 10.71
N SER A 90 -1.24 10.76 11.23
CA SER A 90 -1.34 10.36 12.64
C SER A 90 -0.54 9.08 12.90
N SER A 91 -0.27 8.79 14.18
CA SER A 91 0.41 7.56 14.58
C SER A 91 -0.32 6.30 14.08
N ASP A 92 -1.67 6.29 14.15
CA ASP A 92 -2.48 5.18 13.69
C ASP A 92 -2.42 5.01 12.16
N GLU A 93 -2.43 6.11 11.40
CA GLU A 93 -2.27 6.06 9.94
C GLU A 93 -0.89 5.53 9.54
N LEU A 94 0.17 5.91 10.27
CA LEU A 94 1.52 5.39 10.04
C LEU A 94 1.63 3.89 10.35
N ILE A 95 1.01 3.42 11.43
CA ILE A 95 0.97 2.01 11.78
C ILE A 95 0.27 1.21 10.68
N ARG A 96 -0.93 1.66 10.24
CA ARG A 96 -1.66 1.00 9.15
C ARG A 96 -0.90 1.04 7.83
N MET A 97 -0.27 2.16 7.48
CA MET A 97 0.56 2.26 6.28
C MET A 97 1.70 1.24 6.28
N LYS A 98 2.42 1.10 7.41
CA LYS A 98 3.49 0.11 7.56
C LYS A 98 2.95 -1.32 7.38
N LEU A 99 1.83 -1.63 8.04
CA LEU A 99 1.17 -2.93 7.93
C LEU A 99 0.79 -3.24 6.48
N TYR A 100 0.16 -2.30 5.78
CA TYR A 100 -0.24 -2.47 4.38
C TYR A 100 0.96 -2.67 3.44
N PHE A 101 2.06 -1.99 3.69
CA PHE A 101 3.29 -2.16 2.91
C PHE A 101 3.92 -3.54 3.14
N GLN A 102 3.85 -4.08 4.36
CA GLN A 102 4.29 -5.44 4.66
C GLN A 102 3.35 -6.49 4.02
N ARG A 103 2.02 -6.29 4.09
CA ARG A 103 1.05 -7.17 3.41
C ARG A 103 1.28 -7.20 1.90
N ARG A 104 1.50 -6.04 1.28
CA ARG A 104 1.86 -5.98 -0.16
C ARG A 104 3.13 -6.75 -0.45
N HIS A 105 4.15 -6.64 0.39
CA HIS A 105 5.41 -7.35 0.19
C HIS A 105 5.21 -8.87 0.18
N ILE A 106 4.47 -9.40 1.13
CA ILE A 106 4.19 -10.85 1.23
C ILE A 106 3.32 -11.34 0.05
N ILE A 107 2.35 -10.55 -0.40
CA ILE A 107 1.50 -10.88 -1.55
C ILE A 107 2.35 -11.01 -2.82
N GLU A 108 3.28 -10.10 -3.02
CA GLU A 108 4.09 -10.04 -4.24
C GLU A 108 5.21 -11.09 -4.27
N HIS A 109 5.84 -11.37 -3.13
CA HIS A 109 7.06 -12.18 -3.07
C HIS A 109 6.85 -13.59 -2.49
N ASN A 110 5.77 -13.84 -1.76
CA ASN A 110 5.47 -15.14 -1.15
C ASN A 110 4.04 -15.60 -1.42
N THR A 111 3.46 -15.20 -2.55
CA THR A 111 2.09 -15.55 -2.95
C THR A 111 1.02 -15.29 -1.88
N GLY A 112 1.31 -14.35 -0.98
CA GLY A 112 0.47 -13.96 0.13
C GLY A 112 0.51 -14.91 1.35
N ILE A 113 1.39 -15.92 1.36
CA ILE A 113 1.52 -16.85 2.48
C ILE A 113 2.39 -16.22 3.58
N VAL A 114 1.81 -16.12 4.76
CA VAL A 114 2.47 -15.57 5.95
C VAL A 114 3.60 -16.48 6.42
N ASP A 115 4.79 -15.91 6.57
CA ASP A 115 5.95 -16.55 7.19
C ASP A 115 6.30 -15.89 8.52
N GLN A 116 7.21 -16.49 9.28
CA GLN A 116 7.63 -15.96 10.58
C GLN A 116 8.25 -14.56 10.45
N LYS A 117 9.01 -14.32 9.40
CA LYS A 117 9.64 -13.02 9.14
C LYS A 117 8.61 -11.90 8.95
N TYR A 118 7.48 -12.22 8.28
CA TYR A 118 6.38 -11.26 8.15
C TYR A 118 5.79 -10.92 9.52
N ILE A 119 5.49 -11.91 10.35
CA ILE A 119 4.95 -11.69 11.70
C ILE A 119 5.90 -10.82 12.54
N ASP A 120 7.19 -11.16 12.55
CA ASP A 120 8.20 -10.43 13.32
C ASP A 120 8.35 -8.96 12.87
N ASN A 121 8.20 -8.71 11.57
CA ASN A 121 8.38 -7.37 11.00
C ASN A 121 7.09 -6.51 11.03
N SER A 122 5.93 -7.13 10.90
CA SER A 122 4.66 -6.40 10.80
C SER A 122 3.94 -6.24 12.13
N GLY A 123 4.14 -7.18 13.06
CA GLY A 123 3.33 -7.30 14.27
C GLY A 123 1.84 -7.58 13.97
N ASP A 124 1.53 -8.12 12.77
CA ASP A 124 0.17 -8.42 12.35
C ASP A 124 -0.39 -9.58 13.17
N ASN A 125 -1.40 -9.29 13.99
CA ASN A 125 -2.06 -10.30 14.84
C ASN A 125 -3.29 -10.94 14.18
N ASP A 126 -3.66 -10.51 12.96
CA ASP A 126 -4.82 -11.04 12.24
C ASP A 126 -4.50 -12.39 11.59
N TYR A 127 -3.22 -12.71 11.42
CA TYR A 127 -2.77 -13.90 10.70
C TYR A 127 -1.72 -14.70 11.48
N SER A 128 -1.73 -16.02 11.22
CA SER A 128 -0.70 -16.96 11.70
C SER A 128 0.16 -17.45 10.54
N VAL A 129 1.36 -17.95 10.84
CA VAL A 129 2.28 -18.56 9.86
C VAL A 129 1.55 -19.66 9.07
N GLY A 130 1.70 -19.65 7.76
CA GLY A 130 1.06 -20.57 6.82
C GLY A 130 -0.31 -20.12 6.32
N GLN A 131 -0.93 -19.10 6.90
CA GLN A 131 -2.17 -18.53 6.40
C GLN A 131 -1.92 -17.62 5.19
N ARG A 132 -2.90 -17.53 4.29
CA ARG A 132 -2.86 -16.58 3.19
C ARG A 132 -3.50 -15.25 3.61
N ILE A 133 -2.80 -14.14 3.35
CA ILE A 133 -3.36 -12.79 3.48
C ILE A 133 -4.48 -12.60 2.46
N VAL A 134 -5.57 -12.02 2.93
CA VAL A 134 -6.71 -11.59 2.10
C VAL A 134 -6.84 -10.08 2.27
N VAL A 135 -6.60 -9.35 1.19
CA VAL A 135 -6.81 -7.89 1.17
C VAL A 135 -8.32 -7.62 1.15
N LYS A 136 -8.79 -6.75 2.03
CA LYS A 136 -10.17 -6.30 2.07
C LYS A 136 -10.32 -4.99 1.28
N THR A 137 -11.48 -4.79 0.67
CA THR A 137 -11.82 -3.55 -0.06
C THR A 137 -11.61 -2.30 0.81
N CYS A 138 -12.04 -2.35 2.08
CA CYS A 138 -11.86 -1.24 3.02
C CYS A 138 -10.38 -0.93 3.30
N GLU A 139 -9.51 -1.93 3.34
CA GLU A 139 -8.05 -1.75 3.54
C GLU A 139 -7.40 -1.08 2.32
N ALA A 140 -7.81 -1.48 1.11
CA ALA A 140 -7.33 -0.84 -0.11
C ALA A 140 -7.77 0.63 -0.19
N LEU A 141 -9.01 0.95 0.18
CA LEU A 141 -9.51 2.32 0.21
C LEU A 141 -8.83 3.16 1.32
N ASP A 142 -8.60 2.58 2.49
CA ASP A 142 -7.86 3.25 3.57
C ASP A 142 -6.41 3.54 3.15
N LEU A 143 -5.71 2.58 2.55
CA LEU A 143 -4.36 2.79 2.01
C LEU A 143 -4.35 3.93 0.99
N ILE A 144 -5.30 3.96 0.05
CA ILE A 144 -5.42 5.04 -0.95
C ILE A 144 -5.58 6.40 -0.25
N THR A 145 -6.39 6.46 0.80
CA THR A 145 -6.65 7.69 1.57
C THR A 145 -5.38 8.17 2.27
N ILE A 146 -4.69 7.27 2.97
CA ILE A 146 -3.41 7.55 3.64
C ILE A 146 -2.37 8.07 2.63
N ILE A 147 -2.22 7.38 1.50
CA ILE A 147 -1.25 7.76 0.47
C ILE A 147 -1.58 9.11 -0.17
N LYS A 148 -2.85 9.41 -0.44
CA LYS A 148 -3.28 10.73 -0.94
C LYS A 148 -2.93 11.84 0.06
N LYS A 149 -3.24 11.63 1.34
CA LYS A 149 -2.94 12.60 2.42
C LYS A 149 -1.45 12.85 2.55
N LEU A 150 -0.65 11.78 2.60
CA LEU A 150 0.82 11.88 2.69
C LEU A 150 1.42 12.57 1.46
N SER A 151 0.99 12.17 0.25
CA SER A 151 1.48 12.77 -0.99
C SER A 151 1.16 14.27 -1.06
N SER A 152 -0.04 14.67 -0.64
CA SER A 152 -0.40 16.10 -0.54
C SER A 152 0.47 16.84 0.46
N GLY A 153 0.75 16.25 1.63
CA GLY A 153 1.64 16.82 2.64
C GLY A 153 3.08 16.97 2.10
N ILE A 154 3.64 15.94 1.46
CA ILE A 154 4.99 16.01 0.86
C ILE A 154 5.08 17.14 -0.19
N CYS A 155 4.02 17.38 -0.95
CA CYS A 155 3.99 18.48 -1.92
C CYS A 155 4.09 19.88 -1.26
N THR A 156 3.83 20.01 0.02
CA THR A 156 3.98 21.31 0.73
C THR A 156 5.41 21.58 1.23
N LEU A 157 6.32 20.63 1.05
CA LEU A 157 7.72 20.75 1.49
C LEU A 157 8.63 21.48 0.49
N ILE A 158 8.08 21.96 -0.61
CA ILE A 158 8.79 22.64 -1.70
C ILE A 158 8.60 24.16 -1.56
#